data_dfc9c8c05f7deed36c2e73de1f1919dd
#
_entry.id   dfc9c8c05f7deed36c2e73de1f1919dd
#
_cell.length_a   1.000
_cell.length_b   1.000
_cell.length_c   1.000
_cell.angle_alpha   90.00
_cell.angle_beta   90.00
_cell.angle_gamma   90.00
#
_symmetry.space_group_name_H-M   'P 1'
#
loop_
_entity.id
_entity.type
_entity.pdbx_description
1 polymer ?
#
loop_
_entity_poly.entity_id
_entity_poly.type
_entity_poly.pdbx_seq_one_letter_code
_entity_poly.pdbx_strand_id
1 'polypeptide(L)'
;MPNSRSLNKNSVQRSGLSRGLDVLELLSGRRDGLGLGEIARRLEMSKSGTHGVLATLARRGFVERLQGGVYRLGMQAWHVGNGVPNADLAQVATPVMQQLVRDVGEGAILGVLTGFDVIYLSLVESSQAVRVHAQVNDRIPANHTSTGLALLAFQAPGYVDTVMPEKLTQSAPATIAG
;
A
#
# COMPACT_ATOMS: atom_id res chain seq x y z
N MET A 1 -35.68 12.53 -33.12
CA MET A 1 -35.47 12.40 -31.69
C MET A 1 -34.43 11.30 -31.46
N PRO A 2 -33.13 11.59 -31.36
CA PRO A 2 -32.15 10.56 -31.01
C PRO A 2 -32.02 10.50 -29.50
N ASN A 3 -32.13 9.28 -29.01
CA ASN A 3 -32.11 8.81 -27.64
C ASN A 3 -30.69 9.03 -27.04
N SER A 4 -30.56 9.96 -26.12
CA SER A 4 -29.35 10.19 -25.34
C SER A 4 -29.20 9.08 -24.31
N ARG A 5 -28.50 8.00 -24.70
CA ARG A 5 -27.94 7.06 -23.73
C ARG A 5 -26.82 7.76 -22.96
N SER A 6 -27.14 8.28 -21.79
CA SER A 6 -26.16 8.67 -20.80
C SER A 6 -25.30 7.46 -20.47
N LEU A 7 -24.04 7.48 -20.90
CA LEU A 7 -23.00 6.53 -20.50
C LEU A 7 -22.83 6.67 -18.99
N ASN A 8 -23.37 5.69 -18.27
CA ASN A 8 -23.23 5.55 -16.83
C ASN A 8 -21.75 5.27 -16.52
N LYS A 9 -21.05 6.32 -16.07
CA LYS A 9 -19.67 6.24 -15.62
C LYS A 9 -19.60 5.47 -14.31
N ASN A 10 -18.83 4.36 -14.33
CA ASN A 10 -18.22 3.69 -13.18
C ASN A 10 -19.11 2.98 -12.17
N SER A 11 -19.79 1.93 -12.58
CA SER A 11 -19.90 0.74 -11.76
C SER A 11 -19.12 -0.41 -12.43
N VAL A 12 -17.80 -0.34 -12.42
CA VAL A 12 -16.99 -1.55 -12.57
C VAL A 12 -17.38 -2.40 -11.36
N GLN A 13 -18.22 -3.38 -11.59
CA GLN A 13 -18.67 -4.32 -10.55
C GLN A 13 -17.42 -5.02 -10.05
N ARG A 14 -16.84 -4.54 -8.91
CA ARG A 14 -15.60 -5.07 -8.34
C ARG A 14 -15.80 -6.57 -8.16
N SER A 15 -14.96 -7.38 -8.77
CA SER A 15 -15.03 -8.84 -8.65
C SER A 15 -14.86 -9.26 -7.19
N GLY A 16 -15.30 -10.45 -6.82
CA GLY A 16 -15.06 -10.98 -5.47
C GLY A 16 -13.57 -11.04 -5.13
N LEU A 17 -12.72 -11.31 -6.12
CA LEU A 17 -11.26 -11.28 -5.98
C LEU A 17 -10.76 -9.87 -5.66
N SER A 18 -11.18 -8.86 -6.41
CA SER A 18 -10.79 -7.46 -6.16
C SER A 18 -11.15 -7.03 -4.75
N ARG A 19 -12.38 -7.31 -4.29
CA ARG A 19 -12.82 -7.01 -2.91
C ARG A 19 -11.98 -7.73 -1.85
N GLY A 20 -11.55 -8.97 -2.14
CA GLY A 20 -10.66 -9.71 -1.25
C GLY A 20 -9.29 -9.05 -1.12
N LEU A 21 -8.71 -8.61 -2.22
CA LEU A 21 -7.44 -7.89 -2.26
C LEU A 21 -7.56 -6.53 -1.54
N ASP A 22 -8.62 -5.76 -1.82
CA ASP A 22 -8.89 -4.47 -1.15
C ASP A 22 -8.95 -4.65 0.39
N VAL A 23 -9.53 -5.75 0.89
CA VAL A 23 -9.58 -6.06 2.34
C VAL A 23 -8.19 -6.36 2.89
N LEU A 24 -7.38 -7.16 2.18
CA LEU A 24 -6.02 -7.48 2.62
C LEU A 24 -5.14 -6.22 2.65
N GLU A 25 -5.22 -5.38 1.62
CA GLU A 25 -4.50 -4.10 1.56
C GLU A 25 -4.94 -3.16 2.68
N LEU A 26 -6.24 -3.03 2.94
CA LEU A 26 -6.77 -2.20 4.02
C LEU A 26 -6.28 -2.64 5.40
N LEU A 27 -6.11 -3.96 5.62
CA LEU A 27 -5.64 -4.53 6.89
C LEU A 27 -4.12 -4.51 7.01
N SER A 28 -3.39 -4.29 5.93
CA SER A 28 -1.94 -4.16 5.94
C SER A 28 -1.51 -2.99 6.84
N GLY A 29 -0.50 -3.22 7.68
CA GLY A 29 -0.02 -2.22 8.64
C GLY A 29 -0.92 -1.94 9.86
N ARG A 30 -2.08 -2.60 9.98
CA ARG A 30 -3.03 -2.43 11.09
C ARG A 30 -2.98 -3.60 12.05
N ARG A 31 -2.00 -3.60 12.94
CA ARG A 31 -1.78 -4.70 13.90
C ARG A 31 -2.98 -4.94 14.83
N ASP A 32 -3.70 -3.87 15.19
CA ASP A 32 -4.90 -3.94 16.04
C ASP A 32 -6.13 -4.40 15.26
N GLY A 33 -6.06 -4.42 13.94
CA GLY A 33 -7.15 -4.81 13.05
C GLY A 33 -8.28 -3.79 12.95
N LEU A 34 -9.37 -4.17 12.27
CA LEU A 34 -10.56 -3.34 12.08
C LEU A 34 -11.84 -4.18 12.26
N GLY A 35 -12.89 -3.56 12.80
CA GLY A 35 -14.22 -4.15 12.84
C GLY A 35 -14.88 -4.23 11.46
N LEU A 36 -15.81 -5.20 11.27
CA LEU A 36 -16.54 -5.39 10.01
C LEU A 36 -17.19 -4.09 9.49
N GLY A 37 -17.82 -3.33 10.39
CA GLY A 37 -18.50 -2.08 10.00
C GLY A 37 -17.54 -1.02 9.47
N GLU A 38 -16.35 -0.92 10.03
CA GLU A 38 -15.31 0.00 9.60
C GLU A 38 -14.73 -0.42 8.24
N ILE A 39 -14.47 -1.71 8.05
CA ILE A 39 -14.02 -2.27 6.76
C ILE A 39 -15.04 -1.96 5.67
N ALA A 40 -16.32 -2.26 5.94
CA ALA A 40 -17.43 -2.02 5.01
C ALA A 40 -17.50 -0.54 4.60
N ARG A 41 -17.39 0.37 5.57
CA ARG A 41 -17.44 1.82 5.34
C ARG A 41 -16.26 2.30 4.49
N ARG A 42 -15.03 1.87 4.83
CA ARG A 42 -13.80 2.33 4.12
C ARG A 42 -13.72 1.82 2.70
N LEU A 43 -14.24 0.61 2.44
CA LEU A 43 -14.22 0.00 1.10
C LEU A 43 -15.52 0.23 0.33
N GLU A 44 -16.45 1.02 0.87
CA GLU A 44 -17.77 1.29 0.27
C GLU A 44 -18.53 0.01 -0.10
N MET A 45 -18.46 -1.01 0.78
CA MET A 45 -19.11 -2.30 0.61
C MET A 45 -20.32 -2.44 1.52
N SER A 46 -21.29 -3.24 1.10
CA SER A 46 -22.39 -3.65 2.01
C SER A 46 -21.85 -4.52 3.15
N LYS A 47 -22.46 -4.44 4.33
CA LYS A 47 -22.07 -5.28 5.49
C LYS A 47 -22.13 -6.78 5.17
N SER A 48 -23.14 -7.22 4.42
CA SER A 48 -23.29 -8.62 3.99
C SER A 48 -22.18 -9.03 3.01
N GLY A 49 -21.85 -8.19 2.02
CA GLY A 49 -20.76 -8.42 1.09
C GLY A 49 -19.40 -8.49 1.80
N THR A 50 -19.14 -7.55 2.72
CA THR A 50 -17.91 -7.55 3.55
C THR A 50 -17.82 -8.81 4.40
N HIS A 51 -18.92 -9.24 5.03
CA HIS A 51 -18.95 -10.48 5.80
C HIS A 51 -18.59 -11.70 4.94
N GLY A 52 -19.14 -11.82 3.73
CA GLY A 52 -18.85 -12.93 2.82
C GLY A 52 -17.38 -12.98 2.41
N VAL A 53 -16.78 -11.82 2.11
CA VAL A 53 -15.34 -11.70 1.79
C VAL A 53 -14.49 -12.09 3.00
N LEU A 54 -14.76 -11.51 4.17
CA LEU A 54 -14.04 -11.81 5.42
C LEU A 54 -14.14 -13.29 5.81
N ALA A 55 -15.33 -13.90 5.69
CA ALA A 55 -15.52 -15.33 5.97
C ALA A 55 -14.67 -16.21 5.04
N THR A 56 -14.57 -15.83 3.75
CA THR A 56 -13.73 -16.55 2.79
C THR A 56 -12.25 -16.42 3.11
N LEU A 57 -11.78 -15.21 3.40
CA LEU A 57 -10.38 -14.94 3.76
C LEU A 57 -10.01 -15.61 5.09
N ALA A 58 -10.90 -15.59 6.08
CA ALA A 58 -10.70 -16.23 7.38
C ALA A 58 -10.60 -17.75 7.25
N ARG A 59 -11.49 -18.38 6.48
CA ARG A 59 -11.45 -19.83 6.22
C ARG A 59 -10.13 -20.25 5.57
N ARG A 60 -9.52 -19.39 4.79
CA ARG A 60 -8.22 -19.62 4.12
C ARG A 60 -7.02 -19.15 4.93
N GLY A 61 -7.22 -18.60 6.14
CA GLY A 61 -6.15 -18.13 7.02
C GLY A 61 -5.49 -16.81 6.62
N PHE A 62 -6.00 -16.11 5.59
CA PHE A 62 -5.49 -14.79 5.19
C PHE A 62 -5.88 -13.69 6.17
N VAL A 63 -6.99 -13.87 6.85
CA VAL A 63 -7.51 -12.96 7.87
C VAL A 63 -7.88 -13.80 9.09
N GLU A 64 -7.66 -13.29 10.27
CA GLU A 64 -8.15 -13.87 11.52
C GLU A 64 -9.13 -12.94 12.21
N ARG A 65 -10.12 -13.53 12.88
CA ARG A 65 -11.11 -12.81 13.68
C ARG A 65 -10.75 -12.89 15.15
N LEU A 66 -10.52 -11.75 15.74
CA LEU A 66 -10.22 -11.61 17.18
C LEU A 66 -11.49 -11.50 18.02
N GLN A 67 -11.33 -11.52 19.34
CA GLN A 67 -12.39 -11.18 20.27
C GLN A 67 -12.92 -9.76 19.97
N GLY A 68 -14.22 -9.54 20.19
CA GLY A 68 -14.85 -8.27 19.86
C GLY A 68 -15.21 -8.09 18.38
N GLY A 69 -14.98 -9.09 17.51
CA GLY A 69 -15.38 -9.03 16.09
C GLY A 69 -14.45 -8.20 15.22
N VAL A 70 -13.21 -7.98 15.67
CA VAL A 70 -12.14 -7.32 14.95
C VAL A 70 -11.44 -8.30 14.01
N TYR A 71 -11.04 -7.86 12.83
CA TYR A 71 -10.33 -8.65 11.82
C TYR A 71 -8.95 -8.06 11.58
N ARG A 72 -7.93 -8.91 11.49
CA ARG A 72 -6.56 -8.53 11.11
C ARG A 72 -5.98 -9.53 10.12
N LEU A 73 -4.81 -9.24 9.54
CA LEU A 73 -4.12 -10.21 8.68
C LEU A 73 -3.76 -11.47 9.45
N GLY A 74 -3.99 -12.62 8.82
CA GLY A 74 -3.65 -13.94 9.33
C GLY A 74 -2.32 -14.45 8.76
N MET A 75 -1.82 -15.55 9.32
CA MET A 75 -0.50 -16.11 8.97
C MET A 75 -0.37 -16.54 7.50
N GLN A 76 -1.47 -16.85 6.81
CA GLN A 76 -1.40 -17.18 5.39
C GLN A 76 -0.97 -15.97 4.53
N ALA A 77 -1.32 -14.75 4.91
CA ALA A 77 -0.85 -13.54 4.23
C ALA A 77 0.68 -13.40 4.34
N TRP A 78 1.24 -13.65 5.54
CA TRP A 78 2.68 -13.67 5.76
C TRP A 78 3.37 -14.78 4.96
N HIS A 79 2.80 -15.99 4.95
CA HIS A 79 3.36 -17.12 4.20
C HIS A 79 3.46 -16.83 2.70
N VAL A 80 2.41 -16.24 2.11
CA VAL A 80 2.43 -15.86 0.69
C VAL A 80 3.44 -14.73 0.44
N GLY A 81 3.52 -13.75 1.35
CA GLY A 81 4.49 -12.65 1.25
C GLY A 81 5.95 -13.12 1.27
N ASN A 82 6.26 -14.18 2.02
CA ASN A 82 7.62 -14.75 2.02
C ASN A 82 8.04 -15.40 0.70
N GLY A 83 7.10 -15.68 -0.20
CA GLY A 83 7.41 -16.12 -1.56
C GLY A 83 7.87 -15.00 -2.49
N VAL A 84 7.83 -13.74 -2.05
CA VAL A 84 8.30 -12.60 -2.85
C VAL A 84 9.82 -12.60 -2.86
N PRO A 85 10.49 -12.52 -4.03
CA PRO A 85 11.95 -12.35 -4.08
C PRO A 85 12.39 -11.13 -3.26
N ASN A 86 13.48 -11.30 -2.51
CA ASN A 86 14.03 -10.26 -1.62
C ASN A 86 13.06 -9.82 -0.48
N ALA A 87 12.17 -10.70 -0.02
CA ALA A 87 11.31 -10.41 1.13
C ALA A 87 12.10 -10.07 2.41
N ASP A 88 13.36 -10.47 2.48
CA ASP A 88 14.34 -10.19 3.53
C ASP A 88 15.13 -8.89 3.33
N LEU A 89 14.91 -8.17 2.21
CA LEU A 89 15.67 -6.95 1.86
C LEU A 89 15.69 -5.92 3.01
N ALA A 90 14.57 -5.72 3.69
CA ALA A 90 14.50 -4.81 4.83
C ALA A 90 15.43 -5.24 5.97
N GLN A 91 15.51 -6.54 6.25
CA GLN A 91 16.36 -7.09 7.30
C GLN A 91 17.83 -6.91 6.95
N VAL A 92 18.23 -7.19 5.71
CA VAL A 92 19.60 -7.05 5.22
C VAL A 92 20.04 -5.58 5.16
N ALA A 93 19.15 -4.68 4.74
CA ALA A 93 19.46 -3.26 4.59
C ALA A 93 19.52 -2.49 5.93
N THR A 94 18.75 -2.90 6.93
CA THR A 94 18.64 -2.16 8.20
C THR A 94 19.98 -1.84 8.87
N PRO A 95 20.95 -2.76 9.01
CA PRO A 95 22.27 -2.43 9.61
C PRO A 95 23.03 -1.37 8.82
N VAL A 96 22.96 -1.41 7.48
CA VAL A 96 23.60 -0.43 6.60
C VAL A 96 22.93 0.94 6.74
N MET A 97 21.60 0.98 6.78
CA MET A 97 20.83 2.21 6.98
C MET A 97 21.14 2.84 8.35
N GLN A 98 21.24 2.03 9.41
CA GLN A 98 21.62 2.51 10.74
C GLN A 98 23.02 3.13 10.75
N GLN A 99 23.98 2.52 10.05
CA GLN A 99 25.31 3.11 9.91
C GLN A 99 25.26 4.43 9.14
N LEU A 100 24.54 4.48 8.03
CA LEU A 100 24.36 5.71 7.24
C LEU A 100 23.77 6.84 8.08
N VAL A 101 22.71 6.56 8.86
CA VAL A 101 22.08 7.55 9.75
C VAL A 101 23.07 8.07 10.81
N ARG A 102 23.93 7.21 11.36
CA ARG A 102 25.00 7.66 12.29
C ARG A 102 26.01 8.56 11.61
N ASP A 103 26.37 8.25 10.37
CA ASP A 103 27.43 8.98 9.65
C ASP A 103 26.96 10.35 9.15
N VAL A 104 25.71 10.45 8.69
CA VAL A 104 25.18 11.69 8.09
C VAL A 104 24.25 12.49 9.02
N GLY A 105 23.75 11.88 10.09
CA GLY A 105 22.83 12.53 11.04
C GLY A 105 21.39 12.66 10.56
N GLU A 106 21.05 12.18 9.35
CA GLU A 106 19.74 12.25 8.73
C GLU A 106 19.05 10.89 8.70
N GLY A 107 17.69 10.88 8.64
CA GLY A 107 16.92 9.65 8.55
C GLY A 107 17.10 8.94 7.20
N ALA A 108 16.98 7.60 7.20
CA ALA A 108 17.05 6.78 6.01
C ALA A 108 15.76 5.99 5.79
N ILE A 109 15.29 5.94 4.55
CA ILE A 109 14.11 5.17 4.14
C ILE A 109 14.51 4.19 3.04
N LEU A 110 14.13 2.93 3.20
CA LEU A 110 14.18 1.93 2.16
C LEU A 110 12.81 1.78 1.52
N GLY A 111 12.72 2.02 0.23
CA GLY A 111 11.50 1.84 -0.56
C GLY A 111 11.71 0.90 -1.74
N VAL A 112 10.62 0.28 -2.18
CA VAL A 112 10.55 -0.50 -3.42
C VAL A 112 9.43 0.05 -4.29
N LEU A 113 9.65 0.03 -5.62
CA LEU A 113 8.66 0.46 -6.59
C LEU A 113 7.66 -0.66 -6.89
N THR A 114 6.38 -0.35 -6.86
CA THR A 114 5.28 -1.26 -7.21
C THR A 114 4.30 -0.52 -8.12
N GLY A 115 4.38 -0.75 -9.43
CA GLY A 115 3.71 0.10 -10.40
C GLY A 115 4.21 1.54 -10.28
N PHE A 116 3.32 2.50 -10.11
CA PHE A 116 3.66 3.92 -9.93
C PHE A 116 3.73 4.35 -8.44
N ASP A 117 3.72 3.40 -7.50
CA ASP A 117 3.80 3.68 -6.07
C ASP A 117 5.10 3.17 -5.47
N VAL A 118 5.53 3.79 -4.39
CA VAL A 118 6.61 3.31 -3.52
C VAL A 118 6.02 2.71 -2.26
N ILE A 119 6.48 1.53 -1.89
CA ILE A 119 6.20 0.92 -0.58
C ILE A 119 7.46 1.05 0.27
N TYR A 120 7.32 1.62 1.48
CA TYR A 120 8.40 1.73 2.43
C TYR A 120 8.59 0.42 3.20
N LEU A 121 9.74 -0.22 3.02
CA LEU A 121 10.08 -1.51 3.66
C LEU A 121 10.77 -1.33 5.00
N SER A 122 11.55 -0.27 5.17
CA SER A 122 12.29 0.02 6.41
C SER A 122 12.49 1.52 6.57
N LEU A 123 12.51 1.96 7.82
CA LEU A 123 12.76 3.34 8.21
C LEU A 123 13.73 3.35 9.38
N VAL A 124 14.77 4.17 9.31
CA VAL A 124 15.64 4.51 10.43
C VAL A 124 15.54 6.01 10.66
N GLU A 125 14.98 6.41 11.79
CA GLU A 125 14.80 7.82 12.13
C GLU A 125 16.13 8.49 12.48
N SER A 126 16.24 9.79 12.18
CA SER A 126 17.32 10.63 12.70
C SER A 126 17.02 11.07 14.14
N SER A 127 18.06 11.53 14.84
CA SER A 127 17.93 12.18 16.15
C SER A 127 17.49 13.66 16.05
N GLN A 128 17.31 14.20 14.85
CA GLN A 128 16.94 15.58 14.59
C GLN A 128 15.49 15.88 15.01
N ALA A 129 15.23 17.16 15.35
CA ALA A 129 13.89 17.62 15.75
C ALA A 129 12.89 17.57 14.58
N VAL A 130 13.35 17.81 13.35
CA VAL A 130 12.53 17.71 12.12
C VAL A 130 12.63 16.29 11.60
N ARG A 131 11.50 15.61 11.50
CA ARG A 131 11.44 14.21 11.06
C ARG A 131 10.49 14.05 9.88
N VAL A 132 10.80 13.15 8.99
CA VAL A 132 9.86 12.73 7.95
C VAL A 132 8.75 11.90 8.60
N HIS A 133 7.51 12.31 8.40
CA HIS A 133 6.36 11.51 8.85
C HIS A 133 6.11 10.39 7.85
N ALA A 134 6.72 9.24 8.08
CA ALA A 134 6.61 8.04 7.26
C ALA A 134 6.52 6.80 8.16
N GLN A 135 5.86 5.76 7.66
CA GLN A 135 5.73 4.47 8.36
C GLN A 135 6.11 3.33 7.41
N VAL A 136 6.60 2.24 8.00
CA VAL A 136 6.79 0.98 7.26
C VAL A 136 5.44 0.51 6.73
N ASN A 137 5.41 0.07 5.48
CA ASN A 137 4.23 -0.28 4.68
C ASN A 137 3.40 0.92 4.19
N ASP A 138 3.85 2.16 4.37
CA ASP A 138 3.24 3.28 3.64
C ASP A 138 3.39 3.04 2.13
N ARG A 139 2.29 3.30 1.40
CA ARG A 139 2.24 3.25 -0.05
C ARG A 139 1.95 4.65 -0.57
N ILE A 140 2.90 5.21 -1.28
CA ILE A 140 2.89 6.62 -1.68
C ILE A 140 3.18 6.72 -3.17
N PRO A 141 2.43 7.52 -3.96
CA PRO A 141 2.74 7.76 -5.37
C PRO A 141 4.20 8.20 -5.56
N ALA A 142 4.89 7.60 -6.51
CA ALA A 142 6.33 7.81 -6.68
C ALA A 142 6.70 9.26 -6.98
N ASN A 143 5.82 10.00 -7.67
CA ASN A 143 6.03 11.43 -7.95
C ASN A 143 5.91 12.34 -6.72
N HIS A 144 5.51 11.81 -5.55
CA HIS A 144 5.41 12.58 -4.31
C HIS A 144 6.66 12.52 -3.44
N THR A 145 7.62 11.68 -3.77
CA THR A 145 8.78 11.42 -2.91
C THR A 145 10.09 11.42 -3.70
N SER A 146 11.18 11.88 -3.08
CA SER A 146 12.52 11.78 -3.65
C SER A 146 12.94 10.32 -3.89
N THR A 147 12.56 9.41 -2.99
CA THR A 147 12.77 7.96 -3.15
C THR A 147 12.07 7.44 -4.41
N GLY A 148 10.83 7.85 -4.63
CA GLY A 148 10.05 7.45 -5.80
C GLY A 148 10.65 7.98 -7.09
N LEU A 149 11.01 9.26 -7.14
CA LEU A 149 11.64 9.86 -8.31
C LEU A 149 12.99 9.19 -8.63
N ALA A 150 13.80 8.91 -7.61
CA ALA A 150 15.06 8.18 -7.79
C ALA A 150 14.81 6.77 -8.36
N LEU A 151 13.85 6.02 -7.81
CA LEU A 151 13.53 4.68 -8.30
C LEU A 151 13.01 4.69 -9.74
N LEU A 152 12.16 5.66 -10.10
CA LEU A 152 11.65 5.81 -11.47
C LEU A 152 12.76 6.15 -12.47
N ALA A 153 13.72 6.99 -12.08
CA ALA A 153 14.83 7.41 -12.94
C ALA A 153 15.74 6.25 -13.38
N PHE A 154 15.78 5.16 -12.61
CA PHE A 154 16.59 3.97 -12.93
C PHE A 154 15.79 2.83 -13.55
N GLN A 155 14.52 3.06 -13.91
CA GLN A 155 13.74 2.05 -14.62
C GLN A 155 14.11 1.98 -16.11
N ALA A 156 13.75 0.86 -16.74
CA ALA A 156 13.93 0.69 -18.19
C ALA A 156 13.15 1.77 -18.96
N PRO A 157 13.63 2.19 -20.14
CA PRO A 157 12.90 3.13 -21.01
C PRO A 157 11.47 2.64 -21.26
N GLY A 158 10.49 3.54 -21.16
CA GLY A 158 9.07 3.24 -21.34
C GLY A 158 8.37 2.65 -20.12
N TYR A 159 9.07 2.32 -19.04
CA TYR A 159 8.42 1.81 -17.82
C TYR A 159 7.39 2.82 -17.27
N VAL A 160 7.78 4.08 -17.17
CA VAL A 160 6.90 5.14 -16.64
C VAL A 160 5.61 5.22 -17.43
N ASP A 161 5.69 5.16 -18.77
CA ASP A 161 4.52 5.23 -19.66
C ASP A 161 3.53 4.09 -19.43
N THR A 162 4.02 2.92 -18.97
CA THR A 162 3.16 1.75 -18.71
C THR A 162 2.47 1.79 -17.35
N VAL A 163 3.06 2.48 -16.37
CA VAL A 163 2.57 2.48 -14.98
C VAL A 163 1.98 3.81 -14.54
N MET A 164 2.22 4.88 -15.31
CA MET A 164 1.73 6.20 -14.98
C MET A 164 0.20 6.25 -15.00
N PRO A 165 -0.44 6.74 -13.94
CA PRO A 165 -1.89 6.88 -13.90
C PRO A 165 -2.36 7.97 -14.87
N GLU A 166 -3.60 7.89 -15.38
CA GLU A 166 -4.20 8.91 -16.27
C GLU A 166 -4.15 10.33 -15.68
N LYS A 167 -4.23 10.44 -14.36
CA LYS A 167 -4.09 11.70 -13.65
C LYS A 167 -3.10 11.52 -12.51
N LEU A 168 -2.01 12.28 -12.56
CA LEU A 168 -1.09 12.38 -11.44
C LEU A 168 -1.75 13.15 -10.29
N THR A 169 -1.60 12.63 -9.08
CA THR A 169 -2.01 13.36 -7.87
C THR A 169 -0.91 14.34 -7.48
N GLN A 170 -1.29 15.51 -7.01
CA GLN A 170 -0.37 16.54 -6.52
C GLN A 170 -0.62 16.74 -5.03
N SER A 171 0.36 16.43 -4.20
CA SER A 171 0.27 16.61 -2.74
C SER A 171 0.83 17.95 -2.26
N ALA A 172 1.68 18.57 -3.07
CA ALA A 172 2.26 19.88 -2.81
C ALA A 172 2.52 20.63 -4.12
N PRO A 173 2.67 21.97 -4.11
CA PRO A 173 2.92 22.75 -5.31
C PRO A 173 4.16 22.33 -6.11
N ALA A 174 5.17 21.77 -5.44
CA ALA A 174 6.40 21.28 -6.07
C ALA A 174 6.30 19.83 -6.58
N THR A 175 5.17 19.14 -6.40
CA THR A 175 4.99 17.78 -6.88
C THR A 175 4.87 17.80 -8.41
N ILE A 176 5.62 16.94 -9.08
CA ILE A 176 5.54 16.78 -10.52
C ILE A 176 4.18 16.15 -10.89
N ALA A 177 3.38 16.86 -11.66
CA ALA A 177 2.02 16.48 -12.04
C ALA A 177 1.82 16.28 -13.55
N GLY A 178 2.86 16.41 -14.36
CA GLY A 178 2.82 16.25 -15.82
C GLY A 178 4.18 16.35 -16.44
#